data_503a04767905476015fb29bd9dd2c6d1
#
_entry.id   503a04767905476015fb29bd9dd2c6d1
#
_cell.length_a   1.000
_cell.length_b   1.000
_cell.length_c   1.000
_cell.angle_alpha   90.00
_cell.angle_beta   90.00
_cell.angle_gamma   90.00
#
_symmetry.space_group_name_H-M   'P 1'
#
loop_
_entity.id
_entity.type
_entity.pdbx_description
1 polymer ?
#
loop_
_entity_poly.entity_id
_entity_poly.type
_entity_poly.pdbx_seq_one_letter_code
_entity_poly.pdbx_strand_id
1 'polypeptide(L)'
;MATINKKSKTHEAFLRMRRLQEIRMFWRAWFRYSKEARKRFVSEKPEHGSYKDYKKAFWKHRVTYSEYMYSYEYWHLNEAERDEFISTNEMRVIYRKLGEHDVREVFHNKVSFLTAFSPFVHRWWAKAKSLSFDEFRSKAMEIDLIAKPFDGTRGEGIFKIVGKEVKDWQQLFDRLQSEDYLLEQCIVACDELAAFHPASLNTIRVVTISNGERCEVFGALLRMGAHGSVIDNTHAGGIYAPINVETGTIDIPAIDAHNNHFDTHPDTGKQIIGFHIPEWEQIVDTCKEAARIIPNIHFAGWDLCVNQAGQVEVIEGNHAPDFDGGMQAPLKVGVKKKLQRTVIDVLGVDPLPLISVWKK
;
A
#
# COMPACT_ATOMS: atom_id res chain seq x y z
N MET A 1 9.32 34.07 34.71
CA MET A 1 9.89 34.39 33.38
C MET A 1 10.97 33.40 32.88
N ALA A 2 11.78 32.75 33.73
CA ALA A 2 12.83 31.81 33.33
C ALA A 2 12.32 30.46 32.76
N THR A 3 11.15 29.99 33.17
CA THR A 3 10.59 28.67 32.76
C THR A 3 9.99 28.70 31.34
N ILE A 4 9.45 29.85 30.92
CA ILE A 4 8.87 30.03 29.56
C ILE A 4 9.97 30.07 28.53
N ASN A 5 11.13 30.63 28.84
CA ASN A 5 12.27 30.76 27.94
C ASN A 5 13.00 29.41 27.70
N LYS A 6 12.92 28.49 28.67
CA LYS A 6 13.54 27.15 28.54
C LYS A 6 12.72 26.21 27.63
N LYS A 7 11.37 26.27 27.68
CA LYS A 7 10.48 25.50 26.79
C LYS A 7 10.57 25.97 25.34
N SER A 8 10.73 27.29 25.12
CA SER A 8 10.93 27.84 23.76
C SER A 8 12.25 27.36 23.13
N LYS A 9 13.37 27.41 23.88
CA LYS A 9 14.69 26.97 23.38
C LYS A 9 14.75 25.45 23.07
N THR A 10 14.08 24.62 23.88
CA THR A 10 14.00 23.17 23.61
C THR A 10 13.13 22.86 22.39
N HIS A 11 12.05 23.62 22.18
CA HIS A 11 11.20 23.47 21.00
C HIS A 11 11.93 23.91 19.72
N GLU A 12 12.65 25.04 19.74
CA GLU A 12 13.49 25.48 18.60
C GLU A 12 14.62 24.48 18.28
N ALA A 13 15.29 23.94 19.31
CA ALA A 13 16.31 22.93 19.12
C ALA A 13 15.74 21.63 18.49
N PHE A 14 14.55 21.22 18.91
CA PHE A 14 13.83 20.07 18.35
C PHE A 14 13.44 20.30 16.88
N LEU A 15 12.90 21.48 16.53
CA LEU A 15 12.57 21.84 15.16
C LEU A 15 13.83 21.90 14.26
N ARG A 16 14.93 22.40 14.79
CA ARG A 16 16.22 22.45 14.09
C ARG A 16 16.76 21.03 13.82
N MET A 17 16.63 20.14 14.78
CA MET A 17 17.04 18.73 14.64
C MET A 17 16.19 17.98 13.60
N ARG A 18 14.88 18.17 13.61
CA ARG A 18 13.97 17.63 12.57
C ARG A 18 14.33 18.15 11.19
N ARG A 19 14.58 19.45 11.04
CA ARG A 19 14.99 20.06 9.78
C ARG A 19 16.29 19.45 9.24
N LEU A 20 17.28 19.21 10.11
CA LEU A 20 18.54 18.56 9.71
C LEU A 20 18.32 17.11 9.27
N GLN A 21 17.41 16.38 9.91
CA GLN A 21 17.06 15.02 9.51
C GLN A 21 16.40 15.00 8.12
N GLU A 22 15.46 15.90 7.84
CA GLU A 22 14.82 16.01 6.53
C GLU A 22 15.83 16.37 5.43
N ILE A 23 16.75 17.28 5.70
CA ILE A 23 17.81 17.63 4.77
C ILE A 23 18.71 16.42 4.47
N ARG A 24 19.11 15.66 5.49
CA ARG A 24 19.92 14.44 5.30
C ARG A 24 19.19 13.38 4.49
N MET A 25 17.89 13.22 4.71
CA MET A 25 17.06 12.29 3.94
C MET A 25 16.95 12.68 2.49
N PHE A 26 16.72 13.97 2.24
CA PHE A 26 16.63 14.52 0.89
C PHE A 26 17.94 14.27 0.11
N TRP A 27 19.11 14.53 0.72
CA TRP A 27 20.39 14.25 0.09
C TRP A 27 20.62 12.76 -0.17
N ARG A 28 20.23 11.88 0.79
CA ARG A 28 20.31 10.43 0.59
C ARG A 28 19.41 9.97 -0.56
N ALA A 29 18.18 10.48 -0.61
CA ALA A 29 17.26 10.22 -1.72
C ALA A 29 17.84 10.72 -3.05
N TRP A 30 18.38 11.94 -3.10
CA TRP A 30 19.04 12.48 -4.29
C TRP A 30 20.18 11.58 -4.77
N PHE A 31 21.12 11.22 -3.91
CA PHE A 31 22.25 10.37 -4.31
C PHE A 31 21.79 9.00 -4.84
N ARG A 32 20.79 8.41 -4.20
CA ARG A 32 20.24 7.12 -4.62
C ARG A 32 19.53 7.22 -5.98
N TYR A 33 18.56 8.11 -6.08
CA TYR A 33 17.68 8.20 -7.26
C TYR A 33 18.34 8.91 -8.44
N SER A 34 19.23 9.87 -8.23
CA SER A 34 19.93 10.53 -9.34
C SER A 34 20.88 9.59 -10.05
N LYS A 35 21.57 8.70 -9.31
CA LYS A 35 22.47 7.69 -9.90
C LYS A 35 21.67 6.66 -10.70
N GLU A 36 20.54 6.21 -10.17
CA GLU A 36 19.62 5.31 -10.84
C GLU A 36 19.04 5.95 -12.10
N ALA A 37 18.44 7.13 -11.96
CA ALA A 37 17.89 7.86 -13.09
C ALA A 37 18.91 8.10 -14.21
N ARG A 38 20.15 8.50 -13.86
CA ARG A 38 21.22 8.69 -14.87
C ARG A 38 21.50 7.41 -15.64
N LYS A 39 21.57 6.26 -14.94
CA LYS A 39 21.74 4.96 -15.59
C LYS A 39 20.60 4.66 -16.54
N ARG A 40 19.35 4.86 -16.09
CA ARG A 40 18.15 4.58 -16.86
C ARG A 40 18.03 5.50 -18.09
N PHE A 41 18.30 6.80 -17.99
CA PHE A 41 18.35 7.71 -19.14
C PHE A 41 19.40 7.30 -20.19
N VAL A 42 20.51 6.68 -19.77
CA VAL A 42 21.54 6.18 -20.68
C VAL A 42 21.13 4.85 -21.32
N SER A 43 20.56 3.94 -20.55
CA SER A 43 20.20 2.59 -21.02
C SER A 43 18.89 2.55 -21.81
N GLU A 44 17.87 3.27 -21.35
CA GLU A 44 16.53 3.26 -21.94
C GLU A 44 16.42 4.27 -23.11
N LYS A 45 17.23 5.31 -23.14
CA LYS A 45 17.23 6.39 -24.17
C LYS A 45 15.81 6.85 -24.50
N PRO A 46 15.02 7.28 -23.50
CA PRO A 46 13.61 7.61 -23.70
C PRO A 46 13.45 8.69 -24.77
N GLU A 47 12.42 8.57 -25.60
CA GLU A 47 12.09 9.56 -26.63
C GLU A 47 11.68 10.93 -26.04
N HIS A 48 11.14 10.91 -24.83
CA HIS A 48 10.64 12.09 -24.12
C HIS A 48 11.34 12.30 -22.80
N GLY A 49 11.32 13.57 -22.33
CA GLY A 49 11.96 13.95 -21.09
C GLY A 49 13.49 14.09 -21.21
N SER A 50 14.10 14.56 -20.18
CA SER A 50 15.57 14.70 -20.13
C SER A 50 16.08 14.59 -18.70
N TYR A 51 17.32 14.11 -18.54
CA TYR A 51 17.97 14.08 -17.22
C TYR A 51 18.12 15.48 -16.60
N LYS A 52 18.24 16.54 -17.43
CA LYS A 52 18.32 17.93 -16.96
C LYS A 52 16.98 18.38 -16.35
N ASP A 53 15.87 18.08 -17.01
CA ASP A 53 14.53 18.41 -16.51
C ASP A 53 14.14 17.51 -15.31
N TYR A 54 14.43 16.22 -15.37
CA TYR A 54 14.28 15.31 -14.22
C TYR A 54 14.99 15.85 -12.97
N LYS A 55 16.23 16.37 -13.10
CA LYS A 55 16.91 16.97 -11.96
C LYS A 55 16.14 18.14 -11.37
N LYS A 56 15.59 19.03 -12.22
CA LYS A 56 14.76 20.15 -11.74
C LYS A 56 13.52 19.65 -11.02
N ALA A 57 12.81 18.70 -11.64
CA ALA A 57 11.62 18.08 -11.07
C ALA A 57 11.93 17.37 -9.73
N PHE A 58 13.02 16.64 -9.63
CA PHE A 58 13.44 16.03 -8.36
C PHE A 58 13.71 17.09 -7.28
N TRP A 59 14.46 18.14 -7.61
CA TRP A 59 14.80 19.18 -6.63
C TRP A 59 13.57 19.94 -6.13
N LYS A 60 12.60 20.17 -6.99
CA LYS A 60 11.38 20.92 -6.61
C LYS A 60 10.27 20.03 -6.05
N HIS A 61 10.01 18.89 -6.69
CA HIS A 61 8.86 18.02 -6.40
C HIS A 61 9.26 16.64 -5.84
N ARG A 62 10.54 16.36 -5.68
CA ARG A 62 11.09 15.12 -5.09
C ARG A 62 10.70 13.83 -5.83
N VAL A 63 10.33 13.93 -7.09
CA VAL A 63 9.85 12.80 -7.90
C VAL A 63 10.93 11.76 -8.14
N THR A 64 10.55 10.50 -8.16
CA THR A 64 11.38 9.38 -8.61
C THR A 64 11.49 9.36 -10.14
N TYR A 65 12.37 8.53 -10.69
CA TYR A 65 12.46 8.36 -12.14
C TYR A 65 11.17 7.78 -12.73
N SER A 66 10.57 6.78 -12.06
CA SER A 66 9.32 6.17 -12.51
C SER A 66 8.16 7.16 -12.51
N GLU A 67 8.04 7.99 -11.47
CA GLU A 67 7.03 9.06 -11.42
C GLU A 67 7.23 10.08 -12.53
N TYR A 68 8.49 10.47 -12.80
CA TYR A 68 8.81 11.42 -13.86
C TYR A 68 8.51 10.88 -15.25
N MET A 69 8.87 9.62 -15.53
CA MET A 69 8.76 9.04 -16.86
C MET A 69 7.41 8.39 -17.14
N TYR A 70 6.85 7.66 -16.17
CA TYR A 70 5.73 6.76 -16.41
C TYR A 70 4.48 7.12 -15.59
N SER A 71 4.60 7.19 -14.27
CA SER A 71 3.41 7.33 -13.42
C SER A 71 2.70 8.67 -13.64
N TYR A 72 3.43 9.77 -13.58
CA TYR A 72 2.85 11.11 -13.73
C TYR A 72 3.25 11.80 -15.04
N GLU A 73 4.21 11.23 -15.77
CA GLU A 73 4.70 11.79 -17.03
C GLU A 73 5.10 13.26 -16.92
N TYR A 74 5.85 13.61 -15.89
CA TYR A 74 6.26 14.97 -15.55
C TYR A 74 6.94 15.73 -16.68
N TRP A 75 7.50 14.99 -17.65
CA TRP A 75 8.21 15.57 -18.78
C TRP A 75 7.33 16.44 -19.68
N HIS A 76 6.02 16.23 -19.71
CA HIS A 76 5.09 17.06 -20.51
C HIS A 76 4.29 18.07 -19.67
N LEU A 77 4.30 17.96 -18.33
CA LEU A 77 3.56 18.85 -17.45
C LEU A 77 4.24 20.20 -17.30
N ASN A 78 3.45 21.28 -17.24
CA ASN A 78 3.92 22.58 -16.81
C ASN A 78 4.11 22.64 -15.28
N GLU A 79 4.72 23.73 -14.76
CA GLU A 79 5.04 23.83 -13.34
C GLU A 79 3.81 23.88 -12.42
N ALA A 80 2.69 24.47 -12.87
CA ALA A 80 1.46 24.52 -12.09
C ALA A 80 0.82 23.14 -11.98
N GLU A 81 0.81 22.38 -13.07
CA GLU A 81 0.34 20.99 -13.09
C GLU A 81 1.22 20.10 -12.21
N ARG A 82 2.56 20.25 -12.29
CA ARG A 82 3.50 19.52 -11.44
C ARG A 82 3.27 19.75 -9.94
N ASP A 83 2.87 20.98 -9.56
CA ASP A 83 2.59 21.34 -8.17
C ASP A 83 1.32 20.66 -7.61
N GLU A 84 0.44 20.12 -8.45
CA GLU A 84 -0.77 19.38 -8.02
C GLU A 84 -0.47 17.94 -7.57
N PHE A 85 0.64 17.35 -8.07
CA PHE A 85 1.02 15.99 -7.72
C PHE A 85 1.78 15.93 -6.40
N ILE A 86 1.63 14.81 -5.71
CA ILE A 86 2.44 14.49 -4.54
C ILE A 86 3.30 13.26 -4.83
N SER A 87 4.60 13.38 -4.64
CA SER A 87 5.53 12.28 -4.91
C SER A 87 5.67 11.33 -3.72
N THR A 88 6.10 10.10 -3.97
CA THR A 88 6.45 9.10 -2.93
C THR A 88 7.42 9.68 -1.89
N ASN A 89 8.39 10.48 -2.33
CA ASN A 89 9.35 11.09 -1.39
C ASN A 89 8.72 12.21 -0.55
N GLU A 90 7.73 12.95 -1.07
CA GLU A 90 6.95 13.92 -0.30
C GLU A 90 6.07 13.19 0.72
N MET A 91 5.38 12.11 0.32
CA MET A 91 4.57 11.29 1.24
C MET A 91 5.41 10.70 2.38
N ARG A 92 6.62 10.23 2.11
CA ARG A 92 7.53 9.76 3.18
C ARG A 92 7.85 10.84 4.22
N VAL A 93 7.93 12.11 3.80
CA VAL A 93 8.11 13.23 4.74
C VAL A 93 6.85 13.45 5.56
N ILE A 94 5.67 13.41 4.93
CA ILE A 94 4.37 13.54 5.62
C ILE A 94 4.18 12.42 6.65
N TYR A 95 4.42 11.15 6.29
CA TYR A 95 4.32 10.01 7.20
C TYR A 95 5.27 10.12 8.42
N ARG A 96 6.46 10.70 8.23
CA ARG A 96 7.36 10.96 9.36
C ARG A 96 6.93 12.12 10.22
N LYS A 97 6.32 13.14 9.61
CA LYS A 97 5.83 14.32 10.33
C LYS A 97 4.61 14.01 11.17
N LEU A 98 3.71 13.19 10.64
CA LEU A 98 2.39 12.92 11.20
C LEU A 98 2.20 11.47 11.67
N GLY A 99 3.06 10.53 11.26
CA GLY A 99 2.96 9.14 11.66
C GLY A 99 3.60 8.88 13.02
N GLU A 100 2.95 8.10 13.86
CA GLU A 100 3.50 7.67 15.15
C GLU A 100 4.35 6.40 14.99
N HIS A 101 5.52 6.40 15.64
CA HIS A 101 6.50 5.32 15.49
C HIS A 101 6.15 4.09 16.31
N ASP A 102 5.54 4.27 17.48
CA ASP A 102 5.38 3.22 18.50
C ASP A 102 4.28 2.20 18.16
N VAL A 103 3.33 2.56 17.28
CA VAL A 103 2.20 1.69 16.89
C VAL A 103 2.43 0.90 15.62
N ARG A 104 3.57 1.09 14.94
CA ARG A 104 3.90 0.41 13.68
C ARG A 104 4.06 -1.10 13.84
N GLU A 105 4.46 -1.55 15.02
CA GLU A 105 4.73 -2.96 15.28
C GLU A 105 3.51 -3.84 15.02
N VAL A 106 2.30 -3.34 15.31
CA VAL A 106 1.06 -4.07 15.02
C VAL A 106 0.91 -4.37 13.52
N PHE A 107 1.32 -3.44 12.65
CA PHE A 107 1.27 -3.65 11.20
C PHE A 107 2.43 -4.47 10.66
N HIS A 108 3.57 -4.50 11.35
CA HIS A 108 4.74 -5.29 10.93
C HIS A 108 4.66 -6.74 11.38
N ASN A 109 4.03 -7.01 12.52
CA ASN A 109 3.90 -8.36 13.05
C ASN A 109 2.55 -8.97 12.66
N LYS A 110 2.58 -9.97 11.78
CA LYS A 110 1.37 -10.63 11.25
C LYS A 110 0.41 -11.14 12.34
N VAL A 111 0.96 -11.71 13.42
CA VAL A 111 0.16 -12.23 14.54
C VAL A 111 -0.48 -11.10 15.34
N SER A 112 0.30 -10.03 15.62
CA SER A 112 -0.23 -8.86 16.31
C SER A 112 -1.34 -8.21 15.48
N PHE A 113 -1.18 -8.15 14.15
CA PHE A 113 -2.19 -7.66 13.22
C PHE A 113 -3.47 -8.49 13.29
N LEU A 114 -3.36 -9.81 13.07
CA LEU A 114 -4.53 -10.72 13.10
C LEU A 114 -5.25 -10.71 14.46
N THR A 115 -4.50 -10.54 15.55
CA THR A 115 -5.08 -10.42 16.89
C THR A 115 -5.81 -9.10 17.10
N ALA A 116 -5.17 -7.97 16.73
CA ALA A 116 -5.76 -6.64 16.91
C ALA A 116 -7.00 -6.44 16.03
N PHE A 117 -6.96 -6.94 14.80
CA PHE A 117 -8.04 -6.80 13.82
C PHE A 117 -8.93 -8.04 13.69
N SER A 118 -8.92 -8.92 14.71
CA SER A 118 -9.71 -10.16 14.74
C SER A 118 -11.21 -10.01 14.39
N PRO A 119 -11.91 -8.91 14.68
CA PRO A 119 -13.31 -8.75 14.26
C PRO A 119 -13.50 -8.70 12.73
N PHE A 120 -12.44 -8.41 11.97
CA PHE A 120 -12.46 -8.27 10.50
C PHE A 120 -11.69 -9.39 9.80
N VAL A 121 -11.23 -10.41 10.56
CA VAL A 121 -10.50 -11.58 10.06
C VAL A 121 -11.38 -12.80 10.25
N HIS A 122 -11.99 -13.28 9.17
CA HIS A 122 -12.95 -14.39 9.22
C HIS A 122 -12.31 -15.75 8.91
N ARG A 123 -11.11 -15.74 8.29
CA ARG A 123 -10.34 -16.95 7.99
C ARG A 123 -9.72 -17.57 9.22
N TRP A 124 -9.60 -18.89 9.23
CA TRP A 124 -8.80 -19.58 10.25
C TRP A 124 -7.31 -19.23 10.11
N TRP A 125 -6.63 -19.07 11.25
CA TRP A 125 -5.19 -18.90 11.31
C TRP A 125 -4.58 -19.46 12.60
N ALA A 126 -3.31 -19.89 12.54
CA ALA A 126 -2.53 -20.33 13.70
C ALA A 126 -1.02 -20.15 13.48
N LYS A 127 -0.27 -20.02 14.55
CA LYS A 127 1.19 -20.20 14.49
C LYS A 127 1.50 -21.68 14.26
N ALA A 128 2.32 -22.02 13.29
CA ALA A 128 2.66 -23.43 13.03
C ALA A 128 3.21 -24.13 14.28
N LYS A 129 4.07 -23.45 15.06
CA LYS A 129 4.66 -23.95 16.31
C LYS A 129 3.65 -24.18 17.45
N SER A 130 2.43 -23.67 17.34
CA SER A 130 1.37 -23.91 18.34
C SER A 130 0.53 -25.15 18.06
N LEU A 131 0.73 -25.81 16.93
CA LEU A 131 -0.05 -26.96 16.52
C LEU A 131 0.74 -28.26 16.72
N SER A 132 0.05 -29.30 17.14
CA SER A 132 0.55 -30.67 17.03
C SER A 132 0.50 -31.16 15.58
N PHE A 133 1.21 -32.24 15.29
CA PHE A 133 1.19 -32.87 13.97
C PHE A 133 -0.24 -33.23 13.51
N ASP A 134 -1.03 -33.83 14.39
CA ASP A 134 -2.38 -34.27 14.09
C ASP A 134 -3.34 -33.10 13.86
N GLU A 135 -3.24 -32.03 14.65
CA GLU A 135 -4.03 -30.80 14.45
C GLU A 135 -3.69 -30.13 13.12
N PHE A 136 -2.40 -29.97 12.81
CA PHE A 136 -1.95 -29.42 11.54
C PHE A 136 -2.47 -30.24 10.36
N ARG A 137 -2.23 -31.56 10.39
CA ARG A 137 -2.64 -32.47 9.31
C ARG A 137 -4.16 -32.47 9.12
N SER A 138 -4.92 -32.57 10.22
CA SER A 138 -6.39 -32.52 10.16
C SER A 138 -6.86 -31.23 9.51
N LYS A 139 -6.32 -30.08 9.93
CA LYS A 139 -6.71 -28.77 9.38
C LYS A 139 -6.33 -28.64 7.89
N ALA A 140 -5.14 -29.06 7.50
CA ALA A 140 -4.69 -29.00 6.10
C ALA A 140 -5.44 -29.99 5.17
N MET A 141 -6.05 -31.04 5.72
CA MET A 141 -6.93 -31.94 4.98
C MET A 141 -8.34 -31.39 4.83
N GLU A 142 -8.77 -30.52 5.76
CA GLU A 142 -10.09 -29.86 5.75
C GLU A 142 -10.12 -28.66 4.81
N ILE A 143 -9.08 -27.80 4.86
CA ILE A 143 -8.99 -26.55 4.12
C ILE A 143 -7.61 -26.34 3.51
N ASP A 144 -7.54 -25.64 2.40
CA ASP A 144 -6.27 -25.19 1.83
C ASP A 144 -5.64 -24.12 2.73
N LEU A 145 -4.35 -24.22 2.99
CA LEU A 145 -3.60 -23.28 3.83
C LEU A 145 -2.56 -22.51 3.00
N ILE A 146 -2.25 -21.30 3.48
CA ILE A 146 -1.07 -20.53 3.08
C ILE A 146 -0.12 -20.47 4.26
N ALA A 147 1.12 -20.91 4.07
CA ALA A 147 2.21 -20.76 5.02
C ALA A 147 3.00 -19.47 4.70
N LYS A 148 3.08 -18.57 5.69
CA LYS A 148 3.76 -17.28 5.58
C LYS A 148 4.85 -17.19 6.64
N PRO A 149 6.14 -17.00 6.29
CA PRO A 149 7.18 -16.79 7.29
C PRO A 149 6.95 -15.48 8.05
N PHE A 150 7.28 -15.45 9.36
CA PHE A 150 7.15 -14.23 10.15
C PHE A 150 8.03 -13.11 9.63
N ASP A 151 9.27 -13.41 9.28
CA ASP A 151 10.28 -12.43 8.85
C ASP A 151 10.28 -12.18 7.32
N GLY A 152 9.33 -12.77 6.57
CA GLY A 152 9.23 -12.60 5.12
C GLY A 152 8.60 -11.28 4.72
N THR A 153 9.20 -10.60 3.74
CA THR A 153 8.63 -9.41 3.08
C THR A 153 8.39 -9.71 1.60
N ARG A 154 7.44 -9.02 0.99
CA ARG A 154 7.13 -9.09 -0.45
C ARG A 154 6.79 -10.49 -0.98
N GLY A 155 6.26 -11.38 -0.14
CA GLY A 155 5.85 -12.72 -0.55
C GLY A 155 6.97 -13.77 -0.56
N GLU A 156 8.20 -13.43 -0.15
CA GLU A 156 9.29 -14.41 -0.06
C GLU A 156 8.97 -15.52 0.96
N GLY A 157 9.18 -16.77 0.55
CA GLY A 157 8.96 -17.94 1.40
C GLY A 157 7.49 -18.31 1.65
N ILE A 158 6.53 -17.61 1.01
CA ILE A 158 5.10 -17.97 1.07
C ILE A 158 4.86 -19.18 0.15
N PHE A 159 4.13 -20.17 0.65
CA PHE A 159 3.68 -21.29 -0.17
C PHE A 159 2.30 -21.80 0.26
N LYS A 160 1.58 -22.39 -0.71
CA LYS A 160 0.27 -23.00 -0.50
C LYS A 160 0.44 -24.46 -0.05
N ILE A 161 -0.41 -24.89 0.86
CA ILE A 161 -0.52 -26.28 1.31
C ILE A 161 -1.91 -26.77 0.93
N VAL A 162 -1.95 -27.72 0.01
CA VAL A 162 -3.16 -28.45 -0.39
C VAL A 162 -3.03 -29.87 0.18
N GLY A 163 -3.84 -30.20 1.17
CA GLY A 163 -3.65 -31.45 1.94
C GLY A 163 -3.55 -32.72 1.10
N LYS A 164 -4.37 -32.81 0.02
CA LYS A 164 -4.36 -33.95 -0.91
C LYS A 164 -3.09 -34.07 -1.75
N GLU A 165 -2.27 -33.03 -1.84
CA GLU A 165 -1.05 -32.98 -2.63
C GLU A 165 0.21 -33.20 -1.80
N VAL A 166 0.09 -33.20 -0.46
CA VAL A 166 1.23 -33.38 0.46
C VAL A 166 1.72 -34.83 0.40
N LYS A 167 2.95 -35.00 -0.09
CA LYS A 167 3.58 -36.33 -0.24
C LYS A 167 4.24 -36.80 1.06
N ASP A 168 4.86 -35.91 1.80
CA ASP A 168 5.56 -36.19 3.05
C ASP A 168 5.10 -35.21 4.14
N TRP A 169 4.17 -35.67 4.96
CA TRP A 169 3.59 -34.89 6.03
C TRP A 169 4.59 -34.57 7.15
N GLN A 170 5.48 -35.54 7.47
CA GLN A 170 6.46 -35.34 8.54
C GLN A 170 7.49 -34.29 8.12
N GLN A 171 8.04 -34.41 6.92
CA GLN A 171 8.99 -33.43 6.41
C GLN A 171 8.40 -32.02 6.35
N LEU A 172 7.15 -31.89 5.90
CA LEU A 172 6.46 -30.59 5.86
C LEU A 172 6.27 -30.03 7.27
N PHE A 173 5.82 -30.85 8.21
CA PHE A 173 5.61 -30.43 9.59
C PHE A 173 6.93 -30.03 10.26
N ASP A 174 7.99 -30.81 10.10
CA ASP A 174 9.30 -30.49 10.65
C ASP A 174 9.85 -29.17 10.10
N ARG A 175 9.65 -28.89 8.81
CA ARG A 175 9.96 -27.59 8.21
C ARG A 175 9.18 -26.45 8.88
N LEU A 176 7.87 -26.60 9.03
CA LEU A 176 7.01 -25.60 9.67
C LEU A 176 7.35 -25.37 11.15
N GLN A 177 7.89 -26.41 11.85
CA GLN A 177 8.34 -26.32 13.23
C GLN A 177 9.74 -25.71 13.35
N SER A 178 10.63 -25.95 12.38
CA SER A 178 12.02 -25.43 12.42
C SER A 178 12.07 -23.93 12.14
N GLU A 179 11.15 -23.42 11.34
CA GLU A 179 11.02 -22.00 10.96
C GLU A 179 9.77 -21.40 11.61
N ASP A 180 9.70 -20.07 11.74
CA ASP A 180 8.53 -19.40 12.28
C ASP A 180 7.52 -19.12 11.16
N TYR A 181 6.53 -20.01 11.00
CA TYR A 181 5.43 -19.85 10.04
C TYR A 181 4.10 -19.49 10.70
N LEU A 182 3.39 -18.57 10.06
CA LEU A 182 1.96 -18.35 10.23
C LEU A 182 1.23 -19.19 9.18
N LEU A 183 0.25 -19.96 9.61
CA LEU A 183 -0.66 -20.68 8.75
C LEU A 183 -2.00 -19.93 8.71
N GLU A 184 -2.48 -19.66 7.52
CA GLU A 184 -3.78 -19.02 7.31
C GLU A 184 -4.58 -19.86 6.29
N GLN A 185 -5.90 -19.93 6.46
CA GLN A 185 -6.79 -20.47 5.45
C GLN A 185 -6.66 -19.67 4.15
N CYS A 186 -6.59 -20.34 3.00
CA CYS A 186 -6.67 -19.69 1.71
C CYS A 186 -8.03 -18.98 1.57
N ILE A 187 -8.00 -17.69 1.36
CA ILE A 187 -9.22 -16.93 1.05
C ILE A 187 -9.63 -17.29 -0.37
N VAL A 188 -10.92 -17.57 -0.55
CA VAL A 188 -11.55 -17.70 -1.86
C VAL A 188 -12.43 -16.48 -2.06
N ALA A 189 -12.08 -15.67 -3.05
CA ALA A 189 -12.84 -14.46 -3.38
C ALA A 189 -14.24 -14.83 -3.91
N CYS A 190 -15.20 -13.89 -3.79
CA CYS A 190 -16.49 -14.02 -4.46
C CYS A 190 -16.29 -14.11 -5.98
N ASP A 191 -17.28 -14.70 -6.67
CA ASP A 191 -17.18 -15.02 -8.09
C ASP A 191 -16.91 -13.77 -8.97
N GLU A 192 -17.47 -12.63 -8.59
CA GLU A 192 -17.32 -11.38 -9.31
C GLU A 192 -15.88 -10.88 -9.31
N LEU A 193 -15.19 -10.98 -8.17
CA LEU A 193 -13.77 -10.61 -8.06
C LEU A 193 -12.86 -11.69 -8.65
N ALA A 194 -13.13 -12.97 -8.36
CA ALA A 194 -12.36 -14.10 -8.87
C ALA A 194 -12.33 -14.14 -10.41
N ALA A 195 -13.43 -13.70 -11.06
CA ALA A 195 -13.54 -13.68 -12.51
C ALA A 195 -12.55 -12.76 -13.23
N PHE A 196 -11.90 -11.80 -12.56
CA PHE A 196 -10.84 -11.02 -13.18
C PHE A 196 -9.59 -11.87 -13.41
N HIS A 197 -9.12 -12.57 -12.39
CA HIS A 197 -7.96 -13.44 -12.49
C HIS A 197 -8.08 -14.59 -11.47
N PRO A 198 -8.59 -15.76 -11.86
CA PRO A 198 -8.86 -16.87 -10.94
C PRO A 198 -7.61 -17.46 -10.24
N ALA A 199 -6.42 -17.23 -10.81
CA ALA A 199 -5.17 -17.75 -10.26
C ALA A 199 -4.60 -16.92 -9.11
N SER A 200 -5.08 -15.69 -8.90
CA SER A 200 -4.66 -14.82 -7.80
C SER A 200 -5.84 -14.34 -6.97
N LEU A 201 -5.56 -13.97 -5.73
CA LEU A 201 -6.52 -13.22 -4.93
C LEU A 201 -6.51 -11.77 -5.42
N ASN A 202 -7.59 -11.33 -6.08
CA ASN A 202 -7.74 -9.94 -6.49
C ASN A 202 -8.15 -9.10 -5.29
N THR A 203 -7.31 -8.16 -4.89
CA THR A 203 -7.47 -7.44 -3.62
C THR A 203 -7.92 -6.00 -3.81
N ILE A 204 -8.66 -5.50 -2.82
CA ILE A 204 -9.09 -4.11 -2.77
C ILE A 204 -8.17 -3.40 -1.77
N ARG A 205 -7.39 -2.42 -2.24
CA ARG A 205 -6.63 -1.51 -1.37
C ARG A 205 -7.48 -0.29 -1.05
N VAL A 206 -7.75 -0.06 0.23
CA VAL A 206 -8.39 1.17 0.72
C VAL A 206 -7.42 1.96 1.57
N VAL A 207 -7.31 3.26 1.34
CA VAL A 207 -6.47 4.16 2.14
C VAL A 207 -7.34 5.03 3.01
N THR A 208 -7.09 5.01 4.32
CA THR A 208 -7.78 5.84 5.30
C THR A 208 -6.85 6.86 5.92
N ILE A 209 -7.44 8.02 6.28
CA ILE A 209 -6.84 9.06 7.12
C ILE A 209 -7.72 9.19 8.36
N SER A 210 -7.14 9.00 9.57
CA SER A 210 -7.91 8.91 10.81
C SER A 210 -7.20 9.59 11.98
N ASN A 211 -8.00 10.12 12.92
CA ASN A 211 -7.52 10.55 14.23
C ASN A 211 -8.08 9.66 15.37
N GLY A 212 -8.69 8.52 15.02
CA GLY A 212 -9.34 7.61 15.95
C GLY A 212 -10.83 7.88 16.16
N GLU A 213 -11.27 9.14 16.10
CA GLU A 213 -12.68 9.52 16.18
C GLU A 213 -13.27 9.71 14.78
N ARG A 214 -12.61 10.55 13.98
CA ARG A 214 -12.96 10.81 12.59
C ARG A 214 -12.06 10.01 11.66
N CYS A 215 -12.66 9.36 10.67
CA CYS A 215 -11.95 8.60 9.65
C CYS A 215 -12.54 8.87 8.27
N GLU A 216 -11.67 9.21 7.31
CA GLU A 216 -12.03 9.45 5.92
C GLU A 216 -11.34 8.42 5.01
N VAL A 217 -12.08 7.86 4.07
CA VAL A 217 -11.52 7.06 2.96
C VAL A 217 -10.94 8.04 1.93
N PHE A 218 -9.62 8.07 1.86
CA PHE A 218 -8.93 8.98 0.94
C PHE A 218 -8.96 8.48 -0.51
N GLY A 219 -8.84 7.18 -0.70
CA GLY A 219 -8.87 6.55 -2.01
C GLY A 219 -8.87 5.04 -1.93
N ALA A 220 -9.19 4.40 -3.06
CA ALA A 220 -9.22 2.95 -3.15
C ALA A 220 -8.81 2.45 -4.55
N LEU A 221 -8.31 1.21 -4.60
CA LEU A 221 -7.85 0.54 -5.82
C LEU A 221 -8.34 -0.90 -5.81
N LEU A 222 -8.74 -1.42 -6.98
CA LEU A 222 -8.79 -2.85 -7.25
C LEU A 222 -7.46 -3.29 -7.84
N ARG A 223 -6.80 -4.25 -7.23
CA ARG A 223 -5.60 -4.90 -7.75
C ARG A 223 -5.98 -6.25 -8.33
N MET A 224 -5.45 -6.55 -9.49
CA MET A 224 -5.74 -7.79 -10.22
C MET A 224 -4.42 -8.40 -10.68
N GLY A 225 -4.29 -9.72 -10.52
CA GLY A 225 -3.22 -10.45 -11.18
C GLY A 225 -3.37 -10.35 -12.68
N ALA A 226 -2.28 -10.47 -13.43
CA ALA A 226 -2.31 -10.50 -14.89
C ALA A 226 -1.10 -11.26 -15.42
N HIS A 227 -1.15 -11.60 -16.71
CA HIS A 227 -0.06 -12.29 -17.44
C HIS A 227 0.36 -13.62 -16.78
N GLY A 228 -0.62 -14.36 -16.23
CA GLY A 228 -0.40 -15.65 -15.57
C GLY A 228 0.25 -15.56 -14.19
N SER A 229 0.38 -14.36 -13.61
CA SER A 229 0.90 -14.18 -12.25
C SER A 229 -0.07 -14.72 -11.21
N VAL A 230 0.41 -15.44 -10.22
CA VAL A 230 -0.39 -15.87 -9.06
C VAL A 230 -0.50 -14.79 -7.97
N ILE A 231 0.11 -13.62 -8.20
CA ILE A 231 0.17 -12.47 -7.28
C ILE A 231 -0.43 -11.26 -7.98
N ASP A 232 -1.29 -10.52 -7.29
CA ASP A 232 -1.95 -9.29 -7.76
C ASP A 232 -1.08 -8.02 -7.65
N ASN A 233 0.17 -8.16 -7.23
CA ASN A 233 1.08 -7.03 -7.05
C ASN A 233 1.57 -6.49 -8.41
N THR A 234 1.45 -5.18 -8.61
CA THR A 234 1.90 -4.47 -9.81
C THR A 234 3.38 -4.70 -10.14
N HIS A 235 4.25 -4.85 -9.12
CA HIS A 235 5.66 -5.19 -9.33
C HIS A 235 5.88 -6.61 -9.84
N ALA A 236 4.89 -7.49 -9.71
CA ALA A 236 4.90 -8.85 -10.21
C ALA A 236 4.14 -9.01 -11.55
N GLY A 237 3.78 -7.91 -12.20
CA GLY A 237 3.07 -7.90 -13.47
C GLY A 237 1.55 -7.73 -13.35
N GLY A 238 1.01 -7.51 -12.15
CA GLY A 238 -0.40 -7.21 -11.95
C GLY A 238 -0.80 -5.82 -12.47
N ILE A 239 -2.10 -5.63 -12.63
CA ILE A 239 -2.73 -4.36 -13.01
C ILE A 239 -3.59 -3.84 -11.88
N TYR A 240 -3.88 -2.54 -11.88
CA TYR A 240 -4.75 -1.94 -10.87
C TYR A 240 -5.62 -0.83 -11.45
N ALA A 241 -6.81 -0.69 -10.90
CA ALA A 241 -7.77 0.35 -11.27
C ALA A 241 -8.21 1.14 -10.04
N PRO A 242 -8.27 2.48 -10.10
CA PRO A 242 -8.83 3.27 -9.03
C PRO A 242 -10.35 3.05 -8.94
N ILE A 243 -10.83 3.00 -7.71
CA ILE A 243 -12.25 2.88 -7.40
C ILE A 243 -12.75 4.27 -7.00
N ASN A 244 -13.86 4.69 -7.57
CA ASN A 244 -14.58 5.87 -7.11
C ASN A 244 -15.10 5.62 -5.69
N VAL A 245 -14.55 6.34 -4.72
CA VAL A 245 -14.84 6.09 -3.29
C VAL A 245 -16.28 6.41 -2.89
N GLU A 246 -16.99 7.22 -3.66
CA GLU A 246 -18.38 7.58 -3.39
C GLU A 246 -19.37 6.52 -3.90
N THR A 247 -19.03 5.88 -5.03
CA THR A 247 -19.95 4.95 -5.71
C THR A 247 -19.52 3.48 -5.66
N GLY A 248 -18.27 3.19 -5.34
CA GLY A 248 -17.71 1.84 -5.42
C GLY A 248 -17.48 1.33 -6.86
N THR A 249 -17.53 2.22 -7.86
CA THR A 249 -17.44 1.85 -9.27
C THR A 249 -16.07 2.20 -9.84
N ILE A 250 -15.59 1.42 -10.79
CA ILE A 250 -14.37 1.72 -11.56
C ILE A 250 -14.78 2.51 -12.79
N ASP A 251 -14.42 3.81 -12.84
CA ASP A 251 -14.85 4.74 -13.88
C ASP A 251 -13.82 4.92 -14.99
N ILE A 252 -12.58 4.44 -14.78
CA ILE A 252 -11.46 4.63 -15.71
C ILE A 252 -10.68 3.32 -15.91
N PRO A 253 -9.88 3.20 -16.98
CA PRO A 253 -9.08 2.00 -17.25
C PRO A 253 -8.14 1.63 -16.11
N ALA A 254 -7.88 0.33 -15.95
CA ALA A 254 -6.75 -0.15 -15.14
C ALA A 254 -5.43 0.19 -15.84
N ILE A 255 -4.35 0.25 -15.05
CA ILE A 255 -2.99 0.39 -15.59
C ILE A 255 -2.03 -0.63 -14.99
N ASP A 256 -0.94 -0.91 -15.71
CA ASP A 256 0.22 -1.66 -15.21
C ASP A 256 1.35 -0.71 -14.72
N ALA A 257 2.49 -1.30 -14.36
CA ALA A 257 3.68 -0.55 -13.93
C ALA A 257 4.32 0.32 -15.05
N HIS A 258 3.97 0.08 -16.31
CA HIS A 258 4.47 0.81 -17.49
C HIS A 258 3.45 1.80 -18.03
N ASN A 259 2.32 1.98 -17.31
CA ASN A 259 1.22 2.85 -17.70
C ASN A 259 0.49 2.41 -18.98
N ASN A 260 0.50 1.11 -19.30
CA ASN A 260 -0.41 0.57 -20.30
C ASN A 260 -1.83 0.55 -19.74
N HIS A 261 -2.82 0.92 -20.55
CA HIS A 261 -4.22 1.06 -20.13
C HIS A 261 -5.05 -0.14 -20.55
N PHE A 262 -5.97 -0.59 -19.67
CA PHE A 262 -6.81 -1.78 -19.85
C PHE A 262 -8.26 -1.47 -19.47
N ASP A 263 -9.13 -1.40 -20.48
CA ASP A 263 -10.59 -1.31 -20.27
C ASP A 263 -11.19 -2.65 -19.85
N THR A 264 -10.56 -3.73 -20.30
CA THR A 264 -10.87 -5.12 -19.97
C THR A 264 -9.62 -5.82 -19.45
N HIS A 265 -9.82 -6.85 -18.63
CA HIS A 265 -8.70 -7.63 -18.08
C HIS A 265 -7.96 -8.38 -19.20
N PRO A 266 -6.62 -8.27 -19.30
CA PRO A 266 -5.86 -8.78 -20.46
C PRO A 266 -5.94 -10.30 -20.64
N ASP A 267 -6.05 -11.08 -19.57
CA ASP A 267 -6.06 -12.55 -19.67
C ASP A 267 -7.49 -13.10 -19.83
N THR A 268 -8.49 -12.47 -19.22
CA THR A 268 -9.86 -13.02 -19.17
C THR A 268 -10.86 -12.27 -20.05
N GLY A 269 -10.52 -11.05 -20.48
CA GLY A 269 -11.46 -10.17 -21.20
C GLY A 269 -12.59 -9.59 -20.34
N LYS A 270 -12.58 -9.83 -19.01
CA LYS A 270 -13.61 -9.28 -18.12
C LYS A 270 -13.57 -7.76 -18.13
N GLN A 271 -14.75 -7.14 -18.27
CA GLN A 271 -14.90 -5.69 -18.27
C GLN A 271 -14.47 -5.09 -16.92
N ILE A 272 -13.58 -4.11 -16.95
CA ILE A 272 -13.07 -3.37 -15.78
C ILE A 272 -13.86 -2.07 -15.59
N ILE A 273 -13.95 -1.25 -16.63
CA ILE A 273 -14.71 0.02 -16.58
C ILE A 273 -16.19 -0.30 -16.37
N GLY A 274 -16.81 0.37 -15.41
CA GLY A 274 -18.21 0.16 -15.03
C GLY A 274 -18.39 -0.98 -14.01
N PHE A 275 -17.32 -1.68 -13.61
CA PHE A 275 -17.42 -2.71 -12.59
C PHE A 275 -17.69 -2.06 -11.23
N HIS A 276 -18.75 -2.51 -10.58
CA HIS A 276 -19.09 -2.13 -9.21
C HIS A 276 -18.49 -3.15 -8.24
N ILE A 277 -17.73 -2.67 -7.25
CA ILE A 277 -17.11 -3.52 -6.23
C ILE A 277 -18.20 -4.13 -5.34
N PRO A 278 -18.27 -5.47 -5.22
CA PRO A 278 -19.20 -6.11 -4.30
C PRO A 278 -19.02 -5.63 -2.86
N GLU A 279 -20.12 -5.49 -2.12
CA GLU A 279 -20.12 -5.09 -0.70
C GLU A 279 -19.35 -3.79 -0.41
N TRP A 280 -19.37 -2.82 -1.34
CA TRP A 280 -18.55 -1.59 -1.24
C TRP A 280 -18.82 -0.79 0.04
N GLU A 281 -20.09 -0.63 0.42
CA GLU A 281 -20.45 0.09 1.65
C GLU A 281 -19.87 -0.61 2.89
N GLN A 282 -19.97 -1.95 2.95
CA GLN A 282 -19.39 -2.74 4.03
C GLN A 282 -17.87 -2.65 4.07
N ILE A 283 -17.20 -2.60 2.90
CA ILE A 283 -15.75 -2.39 2.80
C ILE A 283 -15.36 -1.05 3.42
N VAL A 284 -16.07 0.03 3.07
CA VAL A 284 -15.83 1.36 3.62
C VAL A 284 -16.01 1.40 5.13
N ASP A 285 -17.10 0.82 5.63
CA ASP A 285 -17.39 0.78 7.07
C ASP A 285 -16.35 -0.07 7.82
N THR A 286 -16.00 -1.24 7.29
CA THR A 286 -14.93 -2.09 7.84
C THR A 286 -13.61 -1.32 7.97
N CYS A 287 -13.19 -0.58 6.92
CA CYS A 287 -11.96 0.21 6.97
C CYS A 287 -12.03 1.34 8.00
N LYS A 288 -13.18 2.01 8.13
CA LYS A 288 -13.37 3.08 9.13
C LYS A 288 -13.34 2.52 10.56
N GLU A 289 -13.96 1.37 10.80
CA GLU A 289 -13.94 0.71 12.09
C GLU A 289 -12.55 0.19 12.44
N ALA A 290 -11.87 -0.45 11.50
CA ALA A 290 -10.50 -0.93 11.67
C ALA A 290 -9.54 0.23 12.00
N ALA A 291 -9.68 1.39 11.34
CA ALA A 291 -8.86 2.57 11.60
C ALA A 291 -9.03 3.15 13.01
N ARG A 292 -10.15 2.85 13.70
CA ARG A 292 -10.40 3.27 15.09
C ARG A 292 -9.76 2.38 16.14
N ILE A 293 -9.41 1.13 15.79
CA ILE A 293 -8.78 0.18 16.73
C ILE A 293 -7.44 0.71 17.24
N ILE A 294 -6.69 1.40 16.38
CA ILE A 294 -5.40 2.01 16.76
C ILE A 294 -5.45 3.50 16.44
N PRO A 295 -5.98 4.34 17.36
CA PRO A 295 -6.28 5.74 17.10
C PRO A 295 -5.09 6.59 16.64
N ASN A 296 -3.88 6.19 17.01
CA ASN A 296 -2.65 6.91 16.69
C ASN A 296 -2.08 6.56 15.31
N ILE A 297 -2.74 5.69 14.53
CA ILE A 297 -2.36 5.43 13.15
C ILE A 297 -3.15 6.34 12.23
N HIS A 298 -2.53 7.46 11.87
CA HIS A 298 -3.19 8.47 11.05
C HIS A 298 -3.36 8.09 9.59
N PHE A 299 -2.50 7.22 9.07
CA PHE A 299 -2.56 6.74 7.68
C PHE A 299 -2.52 5.23 7.68
N ALA A 300 -3.53 4.60 7.13
CA ALA A 300 -3.55 3.15 6.95
C ALA A 300 -3.99 2.78 5.54
N GLY A 301 -3.31 1.80 4.95
CA GLY A 301 -3.74 1.13 3.73
C GLY A 301 -4.20 -0.28 4.09
N TRP A 302 -5.44 -0.60 3.80
CA TRP A 302 -6.09 -1.87 4.10
C TRP A 302 -6.15 -2.69 2.82
N ASP A 303 -5.67 -3.91 2.86
CA ASP A 303 -5.86 -4.89 1.79
C ASP A 303 -7.01 -5.81 2.19
N LEU A 304 -8.05 -5.82 1.37
CA LEU A 304 -9.30 -6.53 1.64
C LEU A 304 -9.70 -7.41 0.45
N CYS A 305 -10.57 -8.35 0.74
CA CYS A 305 -11.27 -9.14 -0.25
C CYS A 305 -12.71 -9.38 0.22
N VAL A 306 -13.64 -9.54 -0.70
CA VAL A 306 -14.95 -10.10 -0.40
C VAL A 306 -14.87 -11.60 -0.66
N ASN A 307 -15.11 -12.41 0.38
CA ASN A 307 -15.03 -13.87 0.27
C ASN A 307 -16.29 -14.47 -0.34
N GLN A 308 -16.28 -15.76 -0.62
CA GLN A 308 -17.45 -16.48 -1.20
C GLN A 308 -18.72 -16.44 -0.35
N ALA A 309 -18.59 -16.16 0.95
CA ALA A 309 -19.74 -15.99 1.83
C ALA A 309 -20.29 -14.55 1.82
N GLY A 310 -19.74 -13.65 0.98
CA GLY A 310 -20.10 -12.24 0.93
C GLY A 310 -19.54 -11.43 2.11
N GLN A 311 -18.59 -11.96 2.88
CA GLN A 311 -18.01 -11.25 4.01
C GLN A 311 -16.78 -10.46 3.56
N VAL A 312 -16.62 -9.24 4.09
CA VAL A 312 -15.43 -8.43 3.90
C VAL A 312 -14.31 -8.96 4.78
N GLU A 313 -13.26 -9.44 4.17
CA GLU A 313 -12.09 -10.04 4.82
C GLU A 313 -10.91 -9.08 4.79
N VAL A 314 -10.40 -8.66 5.95
CA VAL A 314 -9.16 -7.88 6.02
C VAL A 314 -7.97 -8.82 5.98
N ILE A 315 -7.13 -8.65 4.96
CA ILE A 315 -5.98 -9.51 4.68
C ILE A 315 -4.75 -9.01 5.43
N GLU A 316 -4.44 -7.73 5.21
CA GLU A 316 -3.32 -7.04 5.84
C GLU A 316 -3.53 -5.54 5.92
N GLY A 317 -2.68 -4.86 6.68
CA GLY A 317 -2.65 -3.41 6.78
C GLY A 317 -1.24 -2.84 6.66
N ASN A 318 -1.15 -1.62 6.16
CA ASN A 318 0.09 -0.87 5.98
C ASN A 318 -0.02 0.50 6.62
N HIS A 319 0.88 0.85 7.55
CA HIS A 319 0.88 2.14 8.27
C HIS A 319 1.42 3.33 7.45
N ALA A 320 1.99 3.08 6.30
CA ALA A 320 2.50 4.10 5.37
C ALA A 320 2.22 3.64 3.94
N PRO A 321 0.92 3.63 3.55
CA PRO A 321 0.49 3.09 2.28
C PRO A 321 1.08 3.86 1.10
N ASP A 322 1.48 3.15 0.07
CA ASP A 322 1.85 3.74 -1.21
C ASP A 322 0.57 3.95 -2.03
N PHE A 323 0.04 5.16 -1.99
CA PHE A 323 -1.20 5.50 -2.69
C PHE A 323 -1.05 6.61 -3.74
N ASP A 324 0.06 7.32 -3.71
CA ASP A 324 0.33 8.43 -4.62
C ASP A 324 0.37 7.96 -6.09
N GLY A 325 1.14 6.92 -6.38
CA GLY A 325 1.20 6.30 -7.70
C GLY A 325 -0.10 5.63 -8.12
N GLY A 326 -0.72 4.93 -7.17
CA GLY A 326 -1.94 4.17 -7.42
C GLY A 326 -3.18 5.01 -7.72
N MET A 327 -3.27 6.23 -7.20
CA MET A 327 -4.41 7.12 -7.43
C MET A 327 -4.13 8.16 -8.50
N GLN A 328 -2.95 8.76 -8.50
CA GLN A 328 -2.60 9.84 -9.41
C GLN A 328 -2.22 9.34 -10.80
N ALA A 329 -1.53 8.20 -10.89
CA ALA A 329 -1.04 7.68 -12.15
C ALA A 329 -2.16 7.33 -13.15
N PRO A 330 -3.20 6.55 -12.78
CA PRO A 330 -4.30 6.25 -13.69
C PRO A 330 -5.11 7.48 -14.08
N LEU A 331 -5.38 8.36 -13.10
CA LEU A 331 -6.19 9.56 -13.31
C LEU A 331 -5.44 10.67 -14.07
N LYS A 332 -4.11 10.64 -14.07
CA LYS A 332 -3.25 11.75 -14.52
C LYS A 332 -3.61 13.08 -13.84
N VAL A 333 -4.11 13.02 -12.61
CA VAL A 333 -4.52 14.16 -11.79
C VAL A 333 -3.83 14.12 -10.45
N GLY A 334 -3.22 15.25 -10.07
CA GLY A 334 -2.58 15.37 -8.77
C GLY A 334 -3.59 15.42 -7.61
N VAL A 335 -3.26 14.77 -6.50
CA VAL A 335 -4.11 14.73 -5.30
C VAL A 335 -3.58 15.56 -4.13
N LYS A 336 -2.54 16.38 -4.34
CA LYS A 336 -1.89 17.15 -3.26
C LYS A 336 -2.85 18.05 -2.49
N LYS A 337 -3.72 18.77 -3.19
CA LYS A 337 -4.72 19.65 -2.56
C LYS A 337 -5.79 18.85 -1.82
N LYS A 338 -6.24 17.73 -2.40
CA LYS A 338 -7.19 16.82 -1.74
C LYS A 338 -6.57 16.29 -0.44
N LEU A 339 -5.33 15.80 -0.50
CA LEU A 339 -4.60 15.30 0.68
C LEU A 339 -4.48 16.38 1.75
N GLN A 340 -4.05 17.60 1.38
CA GLN A 340 -3.91 18.70 2.33
C GLN A 340 -5.22 19.00 3.05
N ARG A 341 -6.33 19.12 2.32
CA ARG A 341 -7.65 19.37 2.92
C ARG A 341 -8.06 18.25 3.85
N THR A 342 -7.98 16.99 3.38
CA THR A 342 -8.38 15.84 4.20
C THR A 342 -7.55 15.75 5.48
N VAL A 343 -6.24 15.98 5.41
CA VAL A 343 -5.37 15.96 6.60
C VAL A 343 -5.72 17.10 7.56
N ILE A 344 -5.98 18.31 7.08
CA ILE A 344 -6.42 19.42 7.91
C ILE A 344 -7.76 19.11 8.58
N ASP A 345 -8.72 18.59 7.81
CA ASP A 345 -10.07 18.29 8.28
C ASP A 345 -10.10 17.18 9.34
N VAL A 346 -9.26 16.15 9.18
CA VAL A 346 -9.24 14.98 10.06
C VAL A 346 -8.27 15.16 11.22
N LEU A 347 -7.05 15.66 10.96
CA LEU A 347 -5.98 15.72 11.97
C LEU A 347 -5.79 17.12 12.57
N GLY A 348 -6.45 18.14 12.01
CA GLY A 348 -6.32 19.53 12.49
C GLY A 348 -4.96 20.17 12.23
N VAL A 349 -4.12 19.57 11.37
CA VAL A 349 -2.77 20.06 11.06
C VAL A 349 -2.53 20.13 9.56
N ASP A 350 -1.83 21.17 9.12
CA ASP A 350 -1.43 21.26 7.72
C ASP A 350 -0.19 20.36 7.46
N PRO A 351 -0.29 19.34 6.59
CA PRO A 351 0.86 18.53 6.19
C PRO A 351 1.89 19.31 5.38
N LEU A 352 1.49 20.43 4.77
CA LEU A 352 2.30 21.30 3.94
C LEU A 352 2.58 22.66 4.62
N PRO A 353 3.55 23.47 4.19
CA PRO A 353 4.55 23.10 3.18
C PRO A 353 5.56 22.10 3.72
N LEU A 354 6.03 21.22 2.85
CA LEU A 354 7.21 20.42 3.16
C LEU A 354 8.40 21.35 3.26
N ILE A 355 9.32 21.14 4.19
CA ILE A 355 10.47 22.02 4.39
C ILE A 355 11.24 22.11 3.07
N SER A 356 11.26 23.30 2.49
CA SER A 356 12.09 23.58 1.34
C SER A 356 13.56 23.63 1.78
N VAL A 357 14.38 22.76 1.21
CA VAL A 357 15.83 22.77 1.44
C VAL A 357 16.46 24.07 0.92
N TRP A 358 15.74 24.84 0.09
CA TRP A 358 16.24 25.96 -0.69
C TRP A 358 15.54 27.30 -0.47
N LYS A 359 14.68 27.46 0.51
CA LYS A 359 14.27 28.82 0.89
C LYS A 359 15.43 29.43 1.69
N LYS A 360 16.21 30.27 0.98
CA LYS A 360 17.08 31.26 1.62
C LYS A 360 16.24 32.26 2.36
#